data_3f1f4c0d90e950c4eb4261b20e7f53f2
#
_entry.id   3f1f4c0d90e950c4eb4261b20e7f53f2
#
_cell.length_a   1.000
_cell.length_b   1.000
_cell.length_c   1.000
_cell.angle_alpha   90.00
_cell.angle_beta   90.00
_cell.angle_gamma   90.00
#
_symmetry.space_group_name_H-M   'P 1'
#
loop_
_entity.id
_entity.type
_entity.pdbx_description
1 polymer ?
#
loop_
_entity_poly.entity_id
_entity_poly.type
_entity_poly.pdbx_seq_one_letter_code
_entity_poly.pdbx_strand_id
1 'polypeptide(L)'
;YLKNVEGQYISSDSSGTQYTLTTWFDAQECDVKNFQDVCTAVGALAALHNVLEGYDVEKDIKEAADLCEDMDSQDGGTGGGETATDSGIAAEQGERGVQEFQIARNLEEVYDKHNRELKMIGNYLKGRHKKNDFELLAASMCQPFLDEGLRAVETIRHSGYDAEYAAAIERSSLCHGDYSYHNVFIKKQKGYICGFEQSCVDIRLVDLYGFMRKLMEKYDWDIKLGYLMLREYDRVNTLSSQDIKILGAMFAYPEKFWKILNYYFNNNKAWIPGRSMEKLRTVVNQNRMRREFVRTLYGSR
;
A
#
# COMPACT_ATOMS: atom_id res chain seq x y z
N TYR A 1 12.43 -6.78 15.64
CA TYR A 1 11.40 -7.34 16.53
C TYR A 1 12.07 -8.03 17.72
N LEU A 2 11.42 -7.99 18.88
CA LEU A 2 11.85 -8.64 20.10
C LEU A 2 10.99 -9.87 20.37
N LYS A 3 11.61 -10.94 20.84
CA LYS A 3 10.88 -12.15 21.27
C LYS A 3 10.22 -11.92 22.63
N ASN A 4 9.02 -12.48 22.82
CA ASN A 4 8.35 -12.56 24.12
C ASN A 4 9.02 -13.62 25.02
N VAL A 5 8.49 -13.82 26.22
CA VAL A 5 9.01 -14.79 27.19
C VAL A 5 8.91 -16.25 26.72
N GLU A 6 8.09 -16.52 25.73
CA GLU A 6 7.90 -17.84 25.09
C GLU A 6 8.76 -18.01 23.84
N GLY A 7 9.64 -17.04 23.54
CA GLY A 7 10.51 -17.07 22.36
C GLY A 7 9.83 -16.67 21.05
N GLN A 8 8.56 -16.23 21.09
CA GLN A 8 7.78 -15.87 19.90
C GLN A 8 7.86 -14.37 19.60
N TYR A 9 7.72 -13.97 18.33
CA TYR A 9 7.69 -12.56 17.92
C TYR A 9 6.30 -11.93 18.03
N ILE A 10 5.23 -12.75 18.16
CA ILE A 10 3.86 -12.31 18.28
C ILE A 10 3.33 -12.76 19.65
N SER A 11 2.70 -11.86 20.36
CA SER A 11 1.93 -12.12 21.57
C SER A 11 0.46 -11.82 21.33
N SER A 12 -0.45 -12.57 21.95
CA SER A 12 -1.88 -12.30 21.88
C SER A 12 -2.42 -12.01 23.27
N ASP A 13 -3.33 -11.04 23.37
CA ASP A 13 -4.06 -10.80 24.61
C ASP A 13 -5.26 -11.78 24.75
N SER A 14 -5.98 -11.66 25.87
CA SER A 14 -7.16 -12.49 26.16
C SER A 14 -8.32 -12.29 25.18
N SER A 15 -8.31 -11.23 24.37
CA SER A 15 -9.31 -10.97 23.32
C SER A 15 -8.87 -11.48 21.95
N GLY A 16 -7.66 -12.07 21.85
CA GLY A 16 -7.09 -12.54 20.59
C GLY A 16 -6.40 -11.43 19.78
N THR A 17 -6.25 -10.23 20.34
CA THR A 17 -5.51 -9.14 19.67
C THR A 17 -4.03 -9.46 19.66
N GLN A 18 -3.42 -9.40 18.48
CA GLN A 18 -2.01 -9.69 18.30
C GLN A 18 -1.15 -8.43 18.45
N TYR A 19 0.00 -8.61 19.11
CA TYR A 19 0.98 -7.56 19.35
C TYR A 19 2.38 -8.05 18.97
N THR A 20 3.17 -7.14 18.41
CA THR A 20 4.61 -7.31 18.23
C THR A 20 5.35 -6.25 19.00
N LEU A 21 6.54 -6.57 19.50
CA LEU A 21 7.41 -5.63 20.17
C LEU A 21 8.67 -5.41 19.33
N THR A 22 9.03 -4.15 19.13
CA THR A 22 10.26 -3.77 18.43
C THR A 22 11.13 -2.89 19.32
N THR A 23 12.44 -2.91 19.09
CA THR A 23 13.31 -1.90 19.68
C THR A 23 12.93 -0.53 19.09
N TRP A 24 12.69 0.43 20.00
CA TRP A 24 12.48 1.80 19.56
C TRP A 24 13.80 2.45 19.14
N PHE A 25 13.77 3.22 18.08
CA PHE A 25 14.90 4.00 17.62
C PHE A 25 14.55 5.50 17.68
N ASP A 26 15.52 6.30 18.12
CA ASP A 26 15.37 7.76 18.18
C ASP A 26 15.51 8.35 16.76
N ALA A 27 14.41 8.47 16.05
CA ALA A 27 14.29 9.08 14.72
C ALA A 27 12.97 9.84 14.62
N GLN A 28 12.88 10.79 13.70
CA GLN A 28 11.68 11.61 13.48
C GLN A 28 10.90 11.07 12.29
N GLU A 29 9.57 11.11 12.37
CA GLU A 29 8.70 10.82 11.22
C GLU A 29 9.08 11.75 10.04
N CYS A 30 9.01 11.23 8.83
CA CYS A 30 9.32 11.97 7.61
C CYS A 30 8.47 13.25 7.51
N ASP A 31 9.11 14.41 7.62
CA ASP A 31 8.43 15.69 7.42
C ASP A 31 8.28 15.97 5.91
N VAL A 32 7.06 15.80 5.43
CA VAL A 32 6.74 16.06 4.01
C VAL A 32 6.91 17.51 3.58
N LYS A 33 7.07 18.47 4.52
CA LYS A 33 7.42 19.86 4.23
C LYS A 33 8.91 20.03 3.96
N ASN A 34 9.73 19.09 4.40
CA ASN A 34 11.15 19.04 4.13
C ASN A 34 11.41 18.16 2.89
N PHE A 35 11.71 18.78 1.76
CA PHE A 35 11.98 18.05 0.52
C PHE A 35 13.18 17.10 0.61
N GLN A 36 14.13 17.35 1.50
CA GLN A 36 15.23 16.41 1.75
C GLN A 36 14.73 15.14 2.40
N ASP A 37 13.77 15.21 3.35
CA ASP A 37 13.14 14.04 3.94
C ASP A 37 12.35 13.26 2.90
N VAL A 38 11.61 13.96 2.02
CA VAL A 38 10.89 13.32 0.92
C VAL A 38 11.85 12.56 0.00
N CYS A 39 12.98 13.17 -0.39
CA CYS A 39 14.01 12.51 -1.20
C CYS A 39 14.58 11.28 -0.47
N THR A 40 14.88 11.42 0.82
CA THR A 40 15.39 10.32 1.65
C THR A 40 14.37 9.17 1.72
N ALA A 41 13.09 9.48 1.91
CA ALA A 41 12.02 8.47 1.95
C ALA A 41 11.89 7.74 0.60
N VAL A 42 11.89 8.47 -0.52
CA VAL A 42 11.83 7.86 -1.86
C VAL A 42 13.05 7.00 -2.15
N GLY A 43 14.25 7.47 -1.80
CA GLY A 43 15.48 6.68 -1.93
C GLY A 43 15.49 5.43 -1.07
N ALA A 44 14.93 5.51 0.15
CA ALA A 44 14.76 4.36 1.05
C ALA A 44 13.77 3.34 0.46
N LEU A 45 12.66 3.78 -0.15
CA LEU A 45 11.74 2.90 -0.86
C LEU A 45 12.42 2.17 -2.02
N ALA A 46 13.16 2.90 -2.85
CA ALA A 46 13.88 2.31 -3.98
C ALA A 46 14.92 1.27 -3.51
N ALA A 47 15.62 1.55 -2.42
CA ALA A 47 16.55 0.62 -1.80
C ALA A 47 15.84 -0.61 -1.20
N LEU A 48 14.67 -0.40 -0.57
CA LEU A 48 13.84 -1.51 -0.07
C LEU A 48 13.45 -2.45 -1.21
N HIS A 49 12.97 -1.92 -2.34
CA HIS A 49 12.58 -2.74 -3.48
C HIS A 49 13.76 -3.54 -4.06
N ASN A 50 14.99 -2.99 -4.06
CA ASN A 50 16.17 -3.76 -4.45
C ASN A 50 16.49 -4.91 -3.49
N VAL A 51 16.22 -4.75 -2.19
CA VAL A 51 16.41 -5.80 -1.19
C VAL A 51 15.33 -6.87 -1.29
N LEU A 52 14.10 -6.46 -1.56
CA LEU A 52 12.96 -7.37 -1.67
C LEU A 52 12.87 -8.08 -3.04
N GLU A 53 13.64 -7.63 -4.03
CA GLU A 53 13.74 -8.31 -5.32
C GLU A 53 14.50 -9.64 -5.17
N GLY A 54 13.79 -10.74 -5.41
CA GLY A 54 14.36 -12.09 -5.24
C GLY A 54 14.49 -12.54 -3.78
N TYR A 55 13.79 -11.88 -2.85
CA TYR A 55 13.74 -12.31 -1.47
C TYR A 55 13.01 -13.65 -1.36
N ASP A 56 13.72 -14.67 -0.92
CA ASP A 56 13.20 -16.02 -0.73
C ASP A 56 12.63 -16.19 0.67
N VAL A 57 11.32 -15.94 0.77
CA VAL A 57 10.57 -16.05 2.04
C VAL A 57 10.63 -17.46 2.62
N GLU A 58 10.54 -18.50 1.77
CA GLU A 58 10.54 -19.89 2.22
C GLU A 58 11.90 -20.26 2.83
N LYS A 59 12.97 -19.78 2.22
CA LYS A 59 14.33 -19.99 2.74
C LYS A 59 14.53 -19.37 4.11
N ASP A 60 14.12 -18.11 4.28
CA ASP A 60 14.30 -17.41 5.57
C ASP A 60 13.40 -17.98 6.66
N ILE A 61 12.20 -18.45 6.34
CA ILE A 61 11.33 -19.15 7.30
C ILE A 61 11.96 -20.47 7.71
N LYS A 62 12.54 -21.22 6.77
CA LYS A 62 13.21 -22.47 7.06
C LYS A 62 14.46 -22.24 7.91
N GLU A 63 15.30 -21.28 7.56
CA GLU A 63 16.48 -20.90 8.36
C GLU A 63 16.09 -20.44 9.78
N ALA A 64 14.96 -19.70 9.91
CA ALA A 64 14.44 -19.30 11.21
C ALA A 64 13.90 -20.50 12.02
N ALA A 65 13.30 -21.49 11.38
CA ALA A 65 12.83 -22.71 12.02
C ALA A 65 14.02 -23.59 12.47
N ASP A 66 15.01 -23.78 11.61
CA ASP A 66 16.24 -24.54 11.90
C ASP A 66 17.01 -23.92 13.08
N LEU A 67 17.10 -22.59 13.15
CA LEU A 67 17.70 -21.87 14.30
C LEU A 67 16.92 -22.07 15.61
N CYS A 68 15.62 -22.29 15.56
CA CYS A 68 14.81 -22.58 16.74
C CYS A 68 15.03 -24.03 17.23
N GLU A 69 15.19 -25.00 16.34
CA GLU A 69 15.46 -26.41 16.68
C GLU A 69 16.85 -26.59 17.27
N ASP A 70 17.86 -25.85 16.81
CA ASP A 70 19.21 -25.89 17.35
C ASP A 70 19.30 -25.31 18.78
N MET A 71 18.42 -24.37 19.14
CA MET A 71 18.37 -23.81 20.50
C MET A 71 17.71 -24.76 21.50
N ASP A 72 16.71 -25.52 21.10
CA ASP A 72 16.01 -26.50 21.94
C ASP A 72 16.88 -27.75 22.19
N SER A 73 17.84 -28.03 21.31
CA SER A 73 18.77 -29.18 21.46
C SER A 73 19.96 -28.91 22.41
N GLN A 74 20.20 -27.66 22.80
CA GLN A 74 21.33 -27.32 23.73
C GLN A 74 20.93 -27.26 25.20
N ASP A 75 19.65 -27.32 25.58
CA ASP A 75 19.21 -27.28 27.00
C ASP A 75 18.79 -28.63 27.56
N GLY A 76 19.37 -29.73 27.04
CA GLY A 76 19.21 -31.10 27.49
C GLY A 76 20.18 -31.49 28.61
N GLY A 77 20.04 -30.91 29.81
CA GLY A 77 20.89 -31.20 31.00
C GLY A 77 20.09 -31.39 32.29
N THR A 78 19.72 -32.63 32.57
CA THR A 78 19.51 -33.30 33.87
C THR A 78 18.55 -32.69 34.90
N GLY A 79 17.53 -33.46 35.25
CA GLY A 79 16.79 -33.34 36.52
C GLY A 79 15.55 -34.22 36.56
N GLY A 80 15.70 -35.47 37.03
CA GLY A 80 14.61 -36.43 37.15
C GLY A 80 13.61 -36.09 38.26
N GLY A 81 12.39 -36.64 38.16
CA GLY A 81 11.38 -36.63 39.22
C GLY A 81 9.99 -36.99 38.68
N GLU A 82 9.59 -38.23 38.94
CA GLU A 82 8.29 -38.86 38.68
C GLU A 82 7.10 -38.04 39.21
N THR A 83 5.94 -37.99 38.54
CA THR A 83 4.76 -38.84 38.81
C THR A 83 3.61 -38.45 37.89
N ALA A 84 2.91 -39.49 37.46
CA ALA A 84 1.77 -39.50 36.59
C ALA A 84 0.54 -38.74 37.11
N THR A 85 -0.27 -38.18 36.20
CA THR A 85 -1.69 -38.53 36.08
C THR A 85 -2.24 -38.08 34.71
N ASP A 86 -2.90 -39.04 34.12
CA ASP A 86 -3.69 -39.11 32.92
C ASP A 86 -4.78 -38.02 32.84
N SER A 87 -4.78 -37.24 31.77
CA SER A 87 -6.01 -36.75 31.15
C SER A 87 -5.68 -36.31 29.71
N GLY A 88 -6.07 -37.16 28.77
CA GLY A 88 -5.91 -36.96 27.36
C GLY A 88 -6.66 -35.71 26.86
N ILE A 89 -5.89 -34.72 26.40
CA ILE A 89 -6.35 -33.78 25.40
C ILE A 89 -5.32 -33.91 24.27
N ALA A 90 -5.78 -34.55 23.18
CA ALA A 90 -5.01 -34.59 21.95
C ALA A 90 -4.74 -33.16 21.53
N ALA A 91 -3.48 -32.73 21.70
CA ALA A 91 -2.97 -31.55 21.03
C ALA A 91 -2.95 -31.89 19.54
N GLU A 92 -3.92 -31.41 18.79
CA GLU A 92 -3.76 -31.23 17.36
C GLU A 92 -2.52 -30.35 17.17
N GLN A 93 -1.42 -30.98 16.76
CA GLN A 93 -0.29 -30.30 16.17
C GLN A 93 -0.80 -29.69 14.87
N GLY A 94 -1.37 -28.46 14.97
CA GLY A 94 -1.62 -27.63 13.83
C GLY A 94 -0.27 -27.42 13.12
N GLU A 95 -0.17 -27.95 11.90
CA GLU A 95 0.88 -27.59 10.97
C GLU A 95 1.03 -26.07 11.07
N ARG A 96 2.19 -25.58 11.50
CA ARG A 96 2.56 -24.17 11.45
C ARG A 96 2.69 -23.83 9.96
N GLY A 97 1.57 -23.54 9.32
CA GLY A 97 1.54 -23.15 7.94
C GLY A 97 2.40 -21.88 7.78
N VAL A 98 3.35 -21.94 6.88
CA VAL A 98 4.04 -20.77 6.36
C VAL A 98 2.95 -19.78 5.94
N GLN A 99 2.90 -18.61 6.55
CA GLN A 99 1.91 -17.61 6.19
C GLN A 99 2.33 -17.05 4.84
N GLU A 100 1.72 -17.55 3.78
CA GLU A 100 1.92 -17.03 2.43
C GLU A 100 1.53 -15.56 2.40
N PHE A 101 2.37 -14.71 1.78
CA PHE A 101 2.02 -13.32 1.54
C PHE A 101 0.81 -13.25 0.62
N GLN A 102 -0.11 -12.37 0.95
CA GLN A 102 -1.26 -12.14 0.08
C GLN A 102 -0.80 -11.59 -1.27
N ILE A 103 -1.30 -12.19 -2.35
CA ILE A 103 -1.15 -11.60 -3.68
C ILE A 103 -2.13 -10.43 -3.78
N ALA A 104 -1.63 -9.26 -4.10
CA ALA A 104 -2.47 -8.09 -4.34
C ALA A 104 -3.41 -8.36 -5.52
N ARG A 105 -4.57 -7.72 -5.52
CA ARG A 105 -5.52 -7.86 -6.65
C ARG A 105 -4.99 -7.16 -7.89
N ASN A 106 -5.21 -7.75 -9.04
CA ASN A 106 -4.92 -7.13 -10.32
C ASN A 106 -5.56 -5.74 -10.41
N LEU A 107 -4.75 -4.74 -10.79
CA LEU A 107 -5.15 -3.34 -10.79
C LEU A 107 -6.25 -3.02 -11.81
N GLU A 108 -6.25 -3.71 -12.95
CA GLU A 108 -7.30 -3.59 -13.95
C GLU A 108 -8.67 -3.99 -13.37
N GLU A 109 -8.72 -5.16 -12.72
CA GLU A 109 -9.95 -5.65 -12.08
C GLU A 109 -10.45 -4.70 -10.98
N VAL A 110 -9.53 -4.15 -10.18
CA VAL A 110 -9.84 -3.18 -9.14
C VAL A 110 -10.44 -1.91 -9.74
N TYR A 111 -9.82 -1.36 -10.79
CA TYR A 111 -10.30 -0.15 -11.43
C TYR A 111 -11.60 -0.36 -12.19
N ASP A 112 -11.78 -1.50 -12.84
CA ASP A 112 -13.05 -1.86 -13.49
C ASP A 112 -14.20 -1.98 -12.47
N LYS A 113 -13.93 -2.57 -11.31
CA LYS A 113 -14.92 -2.59 -10.21
C LYS A 113 -15.28 -1.18 -9.76
N HIS A 114 -14.28 -0.32 -9.51
CA HIS A 114 -14.52 1.05 -9.08
C HIS A 114 -15.24 1.88 -10.15
N ASN A 115 -14.97 1.67 -11.44
CA ASN A 115 -15.68 2.31 -12.54
C ASN A 115 -17.16 1.88 -12.59
N ARG A 116 -17.47 0.60 -12.33
CA ARG A 116 -18.86 0.13 -12.20
C ARG A 116 -19.58 0.82 -11.04
N GLU A 117 -18.92 0.96 -9.89
CA GLU A 117 -19.46 1.66 -8.72
C GLU A 117 -19.70 3.15 -9.01
N LEU A 118 -18.76 3.85 -9.65
CA LEU A 118 -18.93 5.23 -10.08
C LEU A 118 -20.12 5.39 -11.05
N LYS A 119 -20.27 4.46 -12.00
CA LYS A 119 -21.40 4.44 -12.92
C LYS A 119 -22.74 4.25 -12.19
N MET A 120 -22.79 3.33 -11.20
CA MET A 120 -23.99 3.11 -10.38
C MET A 120 -24.34 4.35 -9.57
N ILE A 121 -23.36 4.99 -8.93
CA ILE A 121 -23.55 6.24 -8.18
C ILE A 121 -24.05 7.35 -9.10
N GLY A 122 -23.45 7.51 -10.28
CA GLY A 122 -23.88 8.50 -11.28
C GLY A 122 -25.34 8.30 -11.72
N ASN A 123 -25.76 7.06 -11.98
CA ASN A 123 -27.13 6.72 -12.34
C ASN A 123 -28.11 6.97 -11.19
N TYR A 124 -27.74 6.60 -9.96
CA TYR A 124 -28.53 6.89 -8.77
C TYR A 124 -28.75 8.41 -8.61
N LEU A 125 -27.68 9.19 -8.75
CA LEU A 125 -27.75 10.65 -8.65
C LEU A 125 -28.61 11.28 -9.77
N LYS A 126 -28.59 10.75 -10.99
CA LYS A 126 -29.45 11.23 -12.10
C LYS A 126 -30.92 11.06 -11.77
N GLY A 127 -31.32 9.93 -11.17
CA GLY A 127 -32.71 9.63 -10.82
C GLY A 127 -33.23 10.34 -9.56
N ARG A 128 -32.37 10.94 -8.75
CA ARG A 128 -32.76 11.58 -7.48
C ARG A 128 -33.31 13.00 -7.69
N HIS A 129 -34.54 13.27 -7.25
CA HIS A 129 -35.15 14.59 -7.40
C HIS A 129 -34.55 15.65 -6.46
N LYS A 130 -34.37 15.34 -5.20
CA LYS A 130 -33.77 16.25 -4.22
C LYS A 130 -32.32 15.84 -3.93
N LYS A 131 -31.39 16.74 -4.18
CA LYS A 131 -29.95 16.56 -3.95
C LYS A 131 -29.46 17.63 -2.99
N ASN A 132 -28.59 17.26 -2.07
CA ASN A 132 -27.83 18.23 -1.30
C ASN A 132 -26.61 18.74 -2.10
N ASP A 133 -25.88 19.71 -1.57
CA ASP A 133 -24.75 20.34 -2.26
C ASP A 133 -23.64 19.35 -2.65
N PHE A 134 -23.36 18.36 -1.79
CA PHE A 134 -22.40 17.30 -2.10
C PHE A 134 -22.86 16.47 -3.30
N GLU A 135 -24.12 16.05 -3.29
CA GLU A 135 -24.72 15.25 -4.37
C GLU A 135 -24.83 16.03 -5.68
N LEU A 136 -25.08 17.34 -5.62
CA LEU A 136 -25.09 18.22 -6.80
C LEU A 136 -23.70 18.27 -7.44
N LEU A 137 -22.65 18.51 -6.64
CA LEU A 137 -21.28 18.53 -7.14
C LEU A 137 -20.84 17.14 -7.63
N ALA A 138 -21.15 16.07 -6.87
CA ALA A 138 -20.87 14.70 -7.29
C ALA A 138 -21.54 14.37 -8.62
N ALA A 139 -22.84 14.69 -8.79
CA ALA A 139 -23.60 14.45 -10.02
C ALA A 139 -23.00 15.15 -11.25
N SER A 140 -22.52 16.39 -11.09
CA SER A 140 -21.89 17.16 -12.18
C SER A 140 -20.55 16.58 -12.60
N MET A 141 -19.83 15.90 -11.67
CA MET A 141 -18.47 15.42 -11.90
C MET A 141 -18.38 13.90 -12.14
N CYS A 142 -19.41 13.11 -11.84
CA CYS A 142 -19.38 11.65 -12.02
C CYS A 142 -19.00 11.22 -13.44
N GLN A 143 -19.63 11.81 -14.49
CA GLN A 143 -19.34 11.39 -15.85
C GLN A 143 -17.92 11.78 -16.29
N PRO A 144 -17.43 13.02 -16.09
CA PRO A 144 -16.03 13.37 -16.38
C PRO A 144 -15.00 12.45 -15.73
N PHE A 145 -15.17 12.16 -14.43
CA PHE A 145 -14.24 11.27 -13.71
C PHE A 145 -14.39 9.80 -14.12
N LEU A 146 -15.59 9.33 -14.42
CA LEU A 146 -15.79 7.98 -14.97
C LEU A 146 -15.08 7.83 -16.32
N ASP A 147 -15.19 8.83 -17.20
CA ASP A 147 -14.52 8.81 -18.51
C ASP A 147 -12.98 8.80 -18.34
N GLU A 148 -12.44 9.47 -17.32
CA GLU A 148 -11.02 9.39 -16.97
C GLU A 148 -10.65 8.00 -16.46
N GLY A 149 -11.46 7.41 -15.58
CA GLY A 149 -11.26 6.07 -15.07
C GLY A 149 -11.26 5.00 -16.16
N LEU A 150 -12.20 5.09 -17.11
CA LEU A 150 -12.26 4.17 -18.26
C LEU A 150 -11.02 4.29 -19.15
N ARG A 151 -10.57 5.53 -19.44
CA ARG A 151 -9.33 5.73 -20.20
C ARG A 151 -8.09 5.24 -19.46
N ALA A 152 -8.04 5.38 -18.14
CA ALA A 152 -6.93 4.88 -17.34
C ALA A 152 -6.85 3.34 -17.41
N VAL A 153 -7.98 2.63 -17.31
CA VAL A 153 -8.03 1.17 -17.49
C VAL A 153 -7.53 0.77 -18.87
N GLU A 154 -8.00 1.45 -19.91
CA GLU A 154 -7.54 1.16 -21.28
C GLU A 154 -6.03 1.40 -21.43
N THR A 155 -5.49 2.41 -20.77
CA THR A 155 -4.04 2.67 -20.76
C THR A 155 -3.28 1.57 -20.00
N ILE A 156 -3.81 1.08 -18.87
CA ILE A 156 -3.22 -0.06 -18.11
C ILE A 156 -3.13 -1.29 -19.01
N ARG A 157 -4.20 -1.66 -19.71
CA ARG A 157 -4.24 -2.81 -20.65
C ARG A 157 -3.13 -2.75 -21.69
N HIS A 158 -2.79 -1.56 -22.18
CA HIS A 158 -1.79 -1.35 -23.22
C HIS A 158 -0.41 -0.92 -22.68
N SER A 159 -0.22 -0.90 -21.37
CA SER A 159 1.04 -0.49 -20.75
C SER A 159 2.06 -1.61 -20.55
N GLY A 160 1.62 -2.87 -20.68
CA GLY A 160 2.40 -4.04 -20.30
C GLY A 160 2.28 -4.42 -18.82
N TYR A 161 1.31 -3.81 -18.12
CA TYR A 161 1.05 -4.07 -16.69
C TYR A 161 0.80 -5.56 -16.42
N ASP A 162 -0.03 -6.25 -17.22
CA ASP A 162 -0.38 -7.66 -16.98
C ASP A 162 0.84 -8.57 -17.00
N ALA A 163 1.78 -8.33 -17.93
CA ALA A 163 3.03 -9.09 -17.99
C ALA A 163 3.91 -8.82 -16.76
N GLU A 164 4.00 -7.55 -16.32
CA GLU A 164 4.78 -7.18 -15.13
C GLU A 164 4.14 -7.72 -13.84
N TYR A 165 2.81 -7.69 -13.74
CA TYR A 165 2.08 -8.25 -12.62
C TYR A 165 2.23 -9.78 -12.54
N ALA A 166 2.10 -10.49 -13.67
CA ALA A 166 2.33 -11.93 -13.73
C ALA A 166 3.77 -12.30 -13.33
N ALA A 167 4.75 -11.56 -13.83
CA ALA A 167 6.15 -11.75 -13.46
C ALA A 167 6.43 -11.43 -11.98
N ALA A 168 5.75 -10.45 -11.39
CA ALA A 168 5.86 -10.14 -9.97
C ALA A 168 5.32 -11.30 -9.11
N ILE A 169 4.21 -11.92 -9.50
CA ILE A 169 3.67 -13.10 -8.82
C ILE A 169 4.63 -14.28 -8.93
N GLU A 170 5.12 -14.57 -10.13
CA GLU A 170 6.05 -15.69 -10.38
C GLU A 170 7.34 -15.56 -9.55
N ARG A 171 7.86 -14.34 -9.39
CA ARG A 171 9.05 -14.05 -8.58
C ARG A 171 8.75 -13.84 -7.09
N SER A 172 7.50 -13.90 -6.66
CA SER A 172 7.07 -13.52 -5.32
C SER A 172 7.58 -12.13 -4.90
N SER A 173 7.51 -11.16 -5.83
CA SER A 173 8.02 -9.81 -5.59
C SER A 173 7.26 -9.11 -4.47
N LEU A 174 7.94 -8.85 -3.36
CA LEU A 174 7.33 -8.24 -2.19
C LEU A 174 7.28 -6.71 -2.30
N CYS A 175 6.14 -6.17 -1.89
CA CYS A 175 5.91 -4.75 -1.68
C CYS A 175 5.60 -4.48 -0.21
N HIS A 176 5.83 -3.26 0.24
CA HIS A 176 5.48 -2.82 1.60
C HIS A 176 3.96 -2.80 1.82
N GLY A 177 3.18 -2.49 0.78
CA GLY A 177 1.71 -2.48 0.79
C GLY A 177 1.06 -1.24 1.42
N ASP A 178 1.73 -0.56 2.35
CA ASP A 178 1.29 0.76 2.90
C ASP A 178 2.46 1.72 3.09
N TYR A 179 3.32 1.85 2.07
CA TYR A 179 4.42 2.81 2.13
C TYR A 179 3.89 4.24 2.17
N SER A 180 4.14 4.91 3.28
CA SER A 180 3.70 6.29 3.49
C SER A 180 4.68 7.03 4.39
N TYR A 181 4.64 8.36 4.39
CA TYR A 181 5.53 9.16 5.23
C TYR A 181 5.33 8.91 6.74
N HIS A 182 4.21 8.35 7.17
CA HIS A 182 3.97 7.92 8.55
C HIS A 182 4.75 6.65 8.92
N ASN A 183 5.09 5.82 7.93
CA ASN A 183 5.84 4.58 8.11
C ASN A 183 7.33 4.76 7.78
N VAL A 184 7.80 6.00 7.58
CA VAL A 184 9.19 6.32 7.32
C VAL A 184 9.71 7.29 8.38
N PHE A 185 10.80 6.91 9.03
CA PHE A 185 11.49 7.72 10.03
C PHE A 185 12.86 8.13 9.52
N ILE A 186 13.25 9.37 9.79
CA ILE A 186 14.51 9.94 9.30
C ILE A 186 15.45 10.20 10.47
N LYS A 187 16.69 9.72 10.35
CA LYS A 187 17.79 10.03 11.26
C LYS A 187 19.08 10.19 10.47
N LYS A 188 19.74 11.33 10.59
CA LYS A 188 21.01 11.63 9.91
C LYS A 188 20.95 11.31 8.39
N GLN A 189 19.87 11.73 7.72
CA GLN A 189 19.60 11.51 6.29
C GLN A 189 19.49 10.03 5.88
N LYS A 190 19.22 9.14 6.84
CA LYS A 190 18.89 7.74 6.58
C LYS A 190 17.40 7.53 6.85
N GLY A 191 16.73 6.83 5.95
CA GLY A 191 15.34 6.39 6.11
C GLY A 191 15.30 5.04 6.84
N TYR A 192 14.42 4.96 7.83
CA TYR A 192 14.05 3.73 8.53
C TYR A 192 12.59 3.46 8.25
N ILE A 193 12.26 2.24 7.85
CA ILE A 193 10.92 1.87 7.40
C ILE A 193 10.31 0.95 8.45
N CYS A 194 9.03 1.13 8.74
CA CYS A 194 8.24 0.29 9.64
C CYS A 194 6.84 0.08 9.07
N GLY A 195 6.01 -0.77 9.71
CA GLY A 195 4.62 -0.97 9.31
C GLY A 195 4.47 -1.95 8.13
N PHE A 196 5.13 -3.10 8.22
CA PHE A 196 5.13 -4.14 7.18
C PHE A 196 3.90 -5.07 7.23
N GLU A 197 2.89 -4.77 8.07
CA GLU A 197 1.71 -5.61 8.28
C GLU A 197 0.82 -5.74 7.03
N GLN A 198 1.00 -4.83 6.07
CA GLN A 198 0.27 -4.84 4.79
C GLN A 198 1.12 -5.34 3.62
N SER A 199 2.30 -5.93 3.92
CA SER A 199 3.17 -6.46 2.86
C SER A 199 2.45 -7.51 2.02
N CYS A 200 2.63 -7.42 0.73
CA CYS A 200 1.96 -8.28 -0.25
C CYS A 200 2.84 -8.49 -1.47
N VAL A 201 2.49 -9.51 -2.26
CA VAL A 201 3.11 -9.73 -3.58
C VAL A 201 2.41 -8.81 -4.59
N ASP A 202 3.17 -7.89 -5.18
CA ASP A 202 2.70 -6.94 -6.21
C ASP A 202 3.88 -6.37 -7.00
N ILE A 203 3.58 -5.55 -7.99
CA ILE A 203 4.60 -4.75 -8.68
C ILE A 203 5.08 -3.60 -7.79
N ARG A 204 6.40 -3.36 -7.73
CA ARG A 204 7.02 -2.30 -6.91
C ARG A 204 6.44 -0.89 -7.13
N LEU A 205 5.87 -0.65 -8.30
CA LEU A 205 5.30 0.65 -8.66
C LEU A 205 4.08 1.04 -7.82
N VAL A 206 3.40 0.07 -7.18
CA VAL A 206 2.23 0.33 -6.32
C VAL A 206 2.62 1.11 -5.08
N ASP A 207 3.74 0.76 -4.44
CA ASP A 207 4.26 1.49 -3.29
C ASP A 207 4.72 2.90 -3.69
N LEU A 208 5.46 3.01 -4.80
CA LEU A 208 5.91 4.31 -5.32
C LEU A 208 4.72 5.22 -5.66
N TYR A 209 3.74 4.69 -6.38
CA TYR A 209 2.48 5.39 -6.68
C TYR A 209 1.77 5.83 -5.40
N GLY A 210 1.62 4.92 -4.43
CA GLY A 210 0.93 5.19 -3.17
C GLY A 210 1.55 6.35 -2.39
N PHE A 211 2.88 6.35 -2.26
CA PHE A 211 3.64 7.41 -1.61
C PHE A 211 3.53 8.74 -2.38
N MET A 212 3.85 8.71 -3.67
CA MET A 212 3.81 9.90 -4.52
C MET A 212 2.41 10.52 -4.55
N ARG A 213 1.36 9.73 -4.76
CA ARG A 213 -0.01 10.23 -4.83
C ARG A 213 -0.42 10.99 -3.56
N LYS A 214 -0.10 10.44 -2.36
CA LYS A 214 -0.41 11.10 -1.07
C LYS A 214 0.25 12.50 -1.00
N LEU A 215 1.48 12.64 -1.48
CA LEU A 215 2.19 13.92 -1.51
C LEU A 215 1.66 14.85 -2.61
N MET A 216 1.47 14.34 -3.82
CA MET A 216 0.92 15.13 -4.94
C MET A 216 -0.45 15.72 -4.61
N GLU A 217 -1.34 14.95 -3.96
CA GLU A 217 -2.62 15.44 -3.45
C GLU A 217 -2.46 16.55 -2.39
N LYS A 218 -1.40 16.51 -1.58
CA LYS A 218 -1.12 17.50 -0.52
C LYS A 218 -0.51 18.79 -1.09
N TYR A 219 0.20 18.70 -2.21
CA TYR A 219 0.91 19.80 -2.86
C TYR A 219 0.32 20.16 -4.22
N ASP A 220 -1.01 20.07 -4.35
CA ASP A 220 -1.78 20.50 -5.54
C ASP A 220 -1.21 19.99 -6.87
N TRP A 221 -0.65 18.78 -6.86
CA TRP A 221 -0.06 18.12 -8.02
C TRP A 221 1.11 18.92 -8.61
N ASP A 222 1.98 19.45 -7.75
CA ASP A 222 3.21 20.15 -8.18
C ASP A 222 4.08 19.24 -9.06
N ILE A 223 4.22 19.63 -10.33
CA ILE A 223 4.95 18.84 -11.33
C ILE A 223 6.43 18.68 -10.96
N LYS A 224 7.05 19.73 -10.37
CA LYS A 224 8.45 19.68 -9.99
C LYS A 224 8.69 18.69 -8.85
N LEU A 225 7.78 18.66 -7.88
CA LEU A 225 7.81 17.68 -6.79
C LEU A 225 7.65 16.26 -7.35
N GLY A 226 6.71 16.04 -8.26
CA GLY A 226 6.52 14.75 -8.91
C GLY A 226 7.78 14.25 -9.60
N TYR A 227 8.43 15.10 -10.41
CA TYR A 227 9.69 14.75 -11.07
C TYR A 227 10.86 14.59 -10.11
N LEU A 228 10.91 15.34 -9.02
CA LEU A 228 11.92 15.16 -7.97
C LEU A 228 11.83 13.74 -7.40
N MET A 229 10.63 13.29 -7.03
CA MET A 229 10.42 11.96 -6.48
C MET A 229 10.76 10.86 -7.49
N LEU A 230 10.32 10.97 -8.75
CA LEU A 230 10.65 10.01 -9.79
C LEU A 230 12.17 9.91 -10.00
N ARG A 231 12.87 11.02 -10.07
CA ARG A 231 14.32 11.06 -10.25
C ARG A 231 15.07 10.45 -9.06
N GLU A 232 14.64 10.72 -7.83
CA GLU A 232 15.27 10.14 -6.65
C GLU A 232 15.04 8.62 -6.56
N TYR A 233 13.88 8.12 -6.98
CA TYR A 233 13.63 6.70 -7.10
C TYR A 233 14.51 6.07 -8.19
N ASP A 234 14.48 6.63 -9.41
CA ASP A 234 15.21 6.16 -10.59
C ASP A 234 16.73 6.09 -10.36
N ARG A 235 17.28 6.98 -9.55
CA ARG A 235 18.71 6.98 -9.18
C ARG A 235 19.15 5.70 -8.46
N VAL A 236 18.25 5.03 -7.74
CA VAL A 236 18.55 3.86 -6.90
C VAL A 236 17.97 2.59 -7.54
N ASN A 237 16.78 2.67 -8.08
CA ASN A 237 16.07 1.58 -8.74
C ASN A 237 15.48 2.11 -10.07
N THR A 238 16.11 1.74 -11.17
CA THR A 238 15.85 2.32 -12.50
C THR A 238 14.39 2.11 -12.94
N LEU A 239 13.78 3.19 -13.41
CA LEU A 239 12.44 3.19 -14.00
C LEU A 239 12.52 3.08 -15.53
N SER A 240 11.99 2.00 -16.07
CA SER A 240 11.87 1.81 -17.51
C SER A 240 10.80 2.71 -18.13
N SER A 241 10.80 2.82 -19.45
CA SER A 241 9.72 3.50 -20.16
C SER A 241 8.35 2.84 -19.95
N GLN A 242 8.32 1.55 -19.67
CA GLN A 242 7.13 0.79 -19.32
C GLN A 242 6.65 1.16 -17.92
N ASP A 243 7.54 1.23 -16.93
CA ASP A 243 7.21 1.68 -15.56
C ASP A 243 6.55 3.07 -15.56
N ILE A 244 7.10 4.00 -16.35
CA ILE A 244 6.53 5.35 -16.49
C ILE A 244 5.13 5.32 -17.13
N LYS A 245 4.88 4.44 -18.10
CA LYS A 245 3.53 4.28 -18.68
C LYS A 245 2.54 3.72 -17.66
N ILE A 246 2.94 2.71 -16.88
CA ILE A 246 2.11 2.12 -15.83
C ILE A 246 1.81 3.17 -14.76
N LEU A 247 2.83 3.86 -14.23
CA LEU A 247 2.65 4.95 -13.27
C LEU A 247 1.76 6.06 -13.82
N GLY A 248 1.94 6.45 -15.07
CA GLY A 248 1.10 7.45 -15.74
C GLY A 248 -0.37 7.05 -15.77
N ALA A 249 -0.67 5.78 -16.04
CA ALA A 249 -2.03 5.25 -16.02
C ALA A 249 -2.60 5.19 -14.60
N MET A 250 -1.80 4.79 -13.59
CA MET A 250 -2.20 4.82 -12.18
C MET A 250 -2.52 6.25 -11.72
N PHE A 251 -1.69 7.24 -12.06
CA PHE A 251 -1.96 8.66 -11.74
C PHE A 251 -3.16 9.24 -12.52
N ALA A 252 -3.44 8.71 -13.72
CA ALA A 252 -4.61 9.10 -14.50
C ALA A 252 -5.91 8.60 -13.88
N TYR A 253 -5.88 7.48 -13.13
CA TYR A 253 -7.06 6.95 -12.48
C TYR A 253 -7.53 7.87 -11.33
N PRO A 254 -8.83 8.23 -11.27
CA PRO A 254 -9.35 9.19 -10.28
C PRO A 254 -9.69 8.53 -8.93
N GLU A 255 -8.74 7.82 -8.34
CA GLU A 255 -8.93 7.00 -7.14
C GLU A 255 -9.51 7.79 -5.97
N LYS A 256 -9.02 9.02 -5.74
CA LYS A 256 -9.50 9.86 -4.64
C LYS A 256 -10.97 10.25 -4.79
N PHE A 257 -11.40 10.55 -6.02
CA PHE A 257 -12.80 10.86 -6.32
C PHE A 257 -13.67 9.64 -6.01
N TRP A 258 -13.30 8.47 -6.52
CA TRP A 258 -14.00 7.23 -6.22
C TRP A 258 -14.07 6.96 -4.71
N LYS A 259 -12.96 7.06 -3.97
CA LYS A 259 -12.91 6.83 -2.51
C LYS A 259 -13.88 7.73 -1.75
N ILE A 260 -13.96 9.01 -2.12
CA ILE A 260 -14.87 9.98 -1.48
C ILE A 260 -16.33 9.61 -1.72
N LEU A 261 -16.70 9.27 -2.97
CA LEU A 261 -18.06 8.90 -3.31
C LEU A 261 -18.44 7.57 -2.70
N ASN A 262 -17.57 6.56 -2.82
CA ASN A 262 -17.79 5.24 -2.23
C ASN A 262 -18.01 5.32 -0.72
N TYR A 263 -17.17 6.09 -0.02
CA TYR A 263 -17.36 6.35 1.42
C TYR A 263 -18.70 7.00 1.73
N TYR A 264 -19.11 8.00 0.94
CA TYR A 264 -20.36 8.71 1.15
C TYR A 264 -21.59 7.81 0.95
N PHE A 265 -21.65 7.07 -0.13
CA PHE A 265 -22.82 6.27 -0.51
C PHE A 265 -22.93 4.93 0.22
N ASN A 266 -21.82 4.37 0.73
CA ASN A 266 -21.80 3.10 1.46
C ASN A 266 -21.86 3.25 2.99
N ASN A 267 -21.78 4.46 3.53
CA ASN A 267 -21.97 4.70 4.95
C ASN A 267 -23.41 5.13 5.24
N ASN A 268 -24.12 4.37 6.07
CA ASN A 268 -25.51 4.64 6.53
C ASN A 268 -25.61 5.89 7.46
N LYS A 269 -24.76 6.89 7.31
CA LYS A 269 -24.79 8.08 8.16
C LYS A 269 -25.70 9.14 7.53
N ALA A 270 -26.76 9.48 8.24
CA ALA A 270 -27.72 10.53 7.87
C ALA A 270 -27.09 11.95 7.80
N TRP A 271 -25.88 12.13 8.32
CA TRP A 271 -25.19 13.41 8.37
C TRP A 271 -23.86 13.36 7.62
N ILE A 272 -23.65 14.37 6.77
CA ILE A 272 -22.41 14.52 6.01
C ILE A 272 -21.53 15.50 6.75
N PRO A 273 -20.34 15.09 7.21
CA PRO A 273 -19.38 16.05 7.73
C PRO A 273 -19.03 17.08 6.65
N GLY A 274 -18.99 18.36 6.99
CA GLY A 274 -18.48 19.43 6.11
C GLY A 274 -17.13 19.08 5.48
N ARG A 275 -16.32 18.30 6.20
CA ARG A 275 -15.07 17.73 5.74
C ARG A 275 -15.17 16.84 4.47
N SER A 276 -16.32 16.16 4.24
CA SER A 276 -16.50 15.36 3.02
C SER A 276 -16.74 16.24 1.80
N MET A 277 -17.49 17.34 1.98
CA MET A 277 -17.70 18.34 0.94
C MET A 277 -16.41 19.07 0.57
N GLU A 278 -15.60 19.42 1.57
CA GLU A 278 -14.30 20.06 1.36
C GLU A 278 -13.36 19.13 0.57
N LYS A 279 -13.26 17.85 0.94
CA LYS A 279 -12.47 16.86 0.21
C LYS A 279 -12.91 16.72 -1.25
N LEU A 280 -14.23 16.69 -1.50
CA LEU A 280 -14.74 16.58 -2.87
C LEU A 280 -14.39 17.83 -3.70
N ARG A 281 -14.55 19.03 -3.15
CA ARG A 281 -14.16 20.28 -3.80
C ARG A 281 -12.66 20.31 -4.12
N THR A 282 -11.82 19.88 -3.17
CA THR A 282 -10.37 19.83 -3.36
C THR A 282 -10.01 18.93 -4.54
N VAL A 283 -10.56 17.71 -4.61
CA VAL A 283 -10.28 16.78 -5.72
C VAL A 283 -10.74 17.34 -7.06
N VAL A 284 -11.90 17.96 -7.11
CA VAL A 284 -12.42 18.58 -8.34
C VAL A 284 -11.52 19.74 -8.80
N ASN A 285 -11.09 20.59 -7.86
CA ASN A 285 -10.23 21.74 -8.18
C ASN A 285 -8.83 21.30 -8.63
N GLN A 286 -8.28 20.26 -8.03
CA GLN A 286 -6.95 19.72 -8.34
C GLN A 286 -6.92 18.91 -9.65
N ASN A 287 -8.09 18.52 -10.20
CA ASN A 287 -8.13 17.61 -11.34
C ASN A 287 -7.38 18.13 -12.58
N ARG A 288 -7.40 19.45 -12.81
CA ARG A 288 -6.64 20.06 -13.92
C ARG A 288 -5.14 19.83 -13.78
N MET A 289 -4.57 20.07 -12.59
CA MET A 289 -3.14 19.91 -12.33
C MET A 289 -2.74 18.43 -12.37
N ARG A 290 -3.58 17.54 -11.84
CA ARG A 290 -3.36 16.09 -11.96
C ARG A 290 -3.26 15.65 -13.41
N ARG A 291 -4.20 16.08 -14.27
CA ARG A 291 -4.17 15.76 -15.70
C ARG A 291 -2.94 16.35 -16.41
N GLU A 292 -2.49 17.53 -15.99
CA GLU A 292 -1.28 18.14 -16.53
C GLU A 292 -0.04 17.34 -16.13
N PHE A 293 0.11 16.96 -14.87
CA PHE A 293 1.18 16.07 -14.42
C PHE A 293 1.21 14.76 -15.22
N VAL A 294 0.07 14.09 -15.34
CA VAL A 294 -0.05 12.84 -16.13
C VAL A 294 0.39 13.07 -17.59
N ARG A 295 -0.03 14.19 -18.21
CA ARG A 295 0.37 14.51 -19.59
C ARG A 295 1.89 14.66 -19.72
N THR A 296 2.56 15.26 -18.72
CA THR A 296 4.01 15.41 -18.75
C THR A 296 4.73 14.07 -18.68
N LEU A 297 4.21 13.07 -17.96
CA LEU A 297 4.77 11.72 -17.90
C LEU A 297 4.79 11.02 -19.27
N TYR A 298 3.78 11.27 -20.11
CA TYR A 298 3.71 10.71 -21.47
C TYR A 298 4.48 11.52 -22.50
N GLY A 299 4.76 12.79 -22.23
CA GLY A 299 5.49 13.71 -23.14
C GLY A 299 6.99 13.78 -22.91
N SER A 300 7.49 13.18 -21.84
CA SER A 300 8.92 13.14 -21.50
C SER A 300 9.62 12.02 -22.30
N ARG A 301 9.86 12.27 -23.58
CA ARG A 301 10.71 11.44 -24.46
C ARG A 301 11.80 12.28 -25.06
#